data_fa660777af44637e1dbb5135ccdbd33a
#
_entry.id   fa660777af44637e1dbb5135ccdbd33a
#
_cell.length_a   1.000
_cell.length_b   1.000
_cell.length_c   1.000
_cell.angle_alpha   90.00
_cell.angle_beta   90.00
_cell.angle_gamma   90.00
#
_symmetry.space_group_name_H-M   'P 1'
#
loop_
_entity.id
_entity.type
_entity.pdbx_description
1 polymer ?
#
loop_
_entity_poly.entity_id
_entity_poly.type
_entity_poly.pdbx_seq_one_letter_code
_entity_poly.pdbx_strand_id
1 'polypeptide(L)'
;KDGTYSEGTKNGLISVVIHEVGHNWFPMIVNSDERQWSWMDEGLNSFIQMLAEQEWRHNYPSSPTPRKIIRYMTSDNQRPIMTNSESILQFGPNAYSKPATGLSILRETILGREIFDDAFMEFSTRWMFKSPEPADFFRTMEDAAGVDLDWFWRSWFYTTEHVDISVTGFTRHTLDLQDPDQKMEAKEKEKGESDKKNIVAERNRDIPKYVNENKGLKDFYDKKKEPKVSEGDREKYKKMLADLKPQEKKLLKTNKHLTVVNFENKGGAIMPILVQLHFRNGKKESHKIPAEIWKKNH
;
A
#
# COMPACT_ATOMS: atom_id res chain seq x y z
N LYS A 1 -47.05 -19.30 -13.94
CA LYS A 1 -45.63 -18.90 -13.94
C LYS A 1 -45.05 -19.43 -15.25
N ASP A 2 -44.34 -18.57 -15.97
CA ASP A 2 -43.83 -18.80 -17.34
C ASP A 2 -42.54 -19.64 -17.40
N GLY A 3 -42.09 -20.17 -16.28
CA GLY A 3 -40.84 -20.97 -16.18
C GLY A 3 -39.55 -20.16 -16.29
N THR A 4 -39.63 -18.81 -16.30
CA THR A 4 -38.44 -17.95 -16.34
C THR A 4 -37.93 -17.58 -14.95
N TYR A 5 -36.64 -17.25 -14.86
CA TYR A 5 -35.99 -16.80 -13.66
C TYR A 5 -34.93 -15.72 -13.98
N SER A 6 -34.65 -14.85 -13.04
CA SER A 6 -33.64 -13.81 -13.21
C SER A 6 -32.20 -14.39 -13.16
N GLU A 7 -31.26 -13.68 -13.76
CA GLU A 7 -29.84 -14.03 -13.65
C GLU A 7 -29.39 -14.07 -12.16
N GLY A 8 -29.88 -13.16 -11.33
CA GLY A 8 -29.64 -13.18 -9.89
C GLY A 8 -30.12 -14.46 -9.22
N THR A 9 -31.33 -14.94 -9.57
CA THR A 9 -31.86 -16.22 -9.06
C THR A 9 -30.99 -17.40 -9.51
N LYS A 10 -30.55 -17.41 -10.78
CA LYS A 10 -29.65 -18.45 -11.30
C LYS A 10 -28.34 -18.48 -10.55
N ASN A 11 -27.68 -17.34 -10.42
CA ASN A 11 -26.40 -17.24 -9.72
C ASN A 11 -26.55 -17.64 -8.24
N GLY A 12 -27.61 -17.18 -7.56
CA GLY A 12 -27.89 -17.58 -6.18
C GLY A 12 -28.02 -19.09 -6.01
N LEU A 13 -28.76 -19.75 -6.91
CA LEU A 13 -28.90 -21.21 -6.88
C LEU A 13 -27.55 -21.91 -7.11
N ILE A 14 -26.76 -21.46 -8.09
CA ILE A 14 -25.44 -22.04 -8.36
C ILE A 14 -24.53 -21.85 -7.13
N SER A 15 -24.53 -20.68 -6.50
CA SER A 15 -23.75 -20.42 -5.28
C SER A 15 -24.11 -21.37 -4.14
N VAL A 16 -25.41 -21.57 -3.88
CA VAL A 16 -25.87 -22.49 -2.84
C VAL A 16 -25.43 -23.93 -3.17
N VAL A 17 -25.65 -24.40 -4.41
CA VAL A 17 -25.24 -25.76 -4.78
C VAL A 17 -23.73 -25.98 -4.63
N ILE A 18 -22.90 -25.02 -5.04
CA ILE A 18 -21.45 -25.09 -4.89
C ILE A 18 -21.08 -25.11 -3.40
N HIS A 19 -21.72 -24.28 -2.57
CA HIS A 19 -21.50 -24.21 -1.14
C HIS A 19 -21.83 -25.53 -0.45
N GLU A 20 -23.03 -26.06 -0.64
CA GLU A 20 -23.47 -27.30 -0.01
C GLU A 20 -22.66 -28.53 -0.48
N VAL A 21 -22.20 -28.54 -1.73
CA VAL A 21 -21.27 -29.59 -2.22
C VAL A 21 -19.90 -29.42 -1.57
N GLY A 22 -19.42 -28.19 -1.34
CA GLY A 22 -18.17 -27.89 -0.67
C GLY A 22 -18.11 -28.44 0.77
N HIS A 23 -19.23 -28.47 1.47
CA HIS A 23 -19.32 -29.05 2.82
C HIS A 23 -18.95 -30.53 2.87
N ASN A 24 -18.97 -31.27 1.77
CA ASN A 24 -18.41 -32.62 1.74
C ASN A 24 -16.92 -32.64 2.09
N TRP A 25 -16.20 -31.54 1.88
CA TRP A 25 -14.80 -31.40 2.24
C TRP A 25 -14.62 -30.73 3.61
N PHE A 26 -15.18 -29.53 3.79
CA PHE A 26 -15.21 -28.79 5.05
C PHE A 26 -16.68 -28.63 5.50
N PRO A 27 -17.14 -29.26 6.59
CA PRO A 27 -16.37 -29.91 7.65
C PRO A 27 -16.43 -31.45 7.58
N MET A 28 -16.89 -32.08 6.48
CA MET A 28 -17.13 -33.55 6.50
C MET A 28 -15.84 -34.38 6.43
N ILE A 29 -14.97 -34.12 5.46
CA ILE A 29 -13.69 -34.83 5.32
C ILE A 29 -12.63 -34.25 6.26
N VAL A 30 -12.50 -32.93 6.34
CA VAL A 30 -11.70 -32.24 7.34
C VAL A 30 -12.66 -31.66 8.35
N ASN A 31 -12.79 -32.31 9.49
CA ASN A 31 -13.81 -31.98 10.49
C ASN A 31 -13.45 -30.69 11.24
N SER A 32 -14.43 -30.08 11.89
CA SER A 32 -14.25 -28.96 12.81
C SER A 32 -15.30 -28.97 13.92
N ASP A 33 -14.98 -28.36 15.08
CA ASP A 33 -15.97 -28.03 16.09
C ASP A 33 -16.72 -26.73 15.70
N GLU A 34 -17.80 -26.92 14.94
CA GLU A 34 -18.61 -25.82 14.39
C GLU A 34 -19.20 -24.91 15.46
N ARG A 35 -19.48 -25.46 16.66
CA ARG A 35 -20.03 -24.68 17.78
C ARG A 35 -18.99 -23.77 18.42
N GLN A 36 -17.74 -24.17 18.38
CA GLN A 36 -16.64 -23.35 18.86
C GLN A 36 -16.15 -22.38 17.77
N TRP A 37 -15.95 -22.89 16.55
CA TRP A 37 -15.30 -22.15 15.47
C TRP A 37 -16.04 -22.30 14.14
N SER A 38 -17.21 -21.62 14.00
CA SER A 38 -18.02 -21.68 12.79
C SER A 38 -17.25 -21.32 11.51
N TRP A 39 -16.18 -20.53 11.61
CA TRP A 39 -15.37 -20.13 10.46
C TRP A 39 -14.58 -21.29 9.84
N MET A 40 -14.26 -22.33 10.61
CA MET A 40 -13.57 -23.51 10.07
C MET A 40 -14.48 -24.39 9.21
N ASP A 41 -15.76 -24.31 9.46
CA ASP A 41 -16.81 -24.88 8.63
C ASP A 41 -17.12 -23.89 7.49
N GLU A 42 -17.82 -22.84 7.78
CA GLU A 42 -18.43 -21.93 6.82
C GLU A 42 -17.41 -21.05 6.08
N GLY A 43 -16.37 -20.63 6.78
CA GLY A 43 -15.35 -19.74 6.23
C GLY A 43 -14.40 -20.43 5.26
N LEU A 44 -13.93 -21.65 5.60
CA LEU A 44 -13.11 -22.44 4.69
C LEU A 44 -13.94 -22.85 3.47
N ASN A 45 -15.19 -23.28 3.70
CA ASN A 45 -16.10 -23.64 2.63
C ASN A 45 -16.44 -22.44 1.72
N SER A 46 -16.72 -21.26 2.28
CA SER A 46 -16.94 -20.03 1.49
C SER A 46 -15.71 -19.64 0.66
N PHE A 47 -14.50 -19.91 1.13
CA PHE A 47 -13.30 -19.67 0.37
C PHE A 47 -13.18 -20.60 -0.84
N ILE A 48 -13.39 -21.92 -0.68
CA ILE A 48 -13.36 -22.85 -1.83
C ILE A 48 -14.54 -22.65 -2.77
N GLN A 49 -15.71 -22.28 -2.25
CA GLN A 49 -16.84 -21.85 -3.06
C GLN A 49 -16.47 -20.70 -4.00
N MET A 50 -15.80 -19.67 -3.48
CA MET A 50 -15.33 -18.54 -4.29
C MET A 50 -14.44 -19.00 -5.45
N LEU A 51 -13.53 -19.93 -5.21
CA LEU A 51 -12.65 -20.47 -6.26
C LEU A 51 -13.46 -21.22 -7.31
N ALA A 52 -14.37 -22.08 -6.90
CA ALA A 52 -15.25 -22.83 -7.81
C ALA A 52 -16.19 -21.92 -8.62
N GLU A 53 -16.71 -20.86 -8.00
CA GLU A 53 -17.52 -19.85 -8.71
C GLU A 53 -16.71 -19.10 -9.78
N GLN A 54 -15.43 -18.83 -9.54
CA GLN A 54 -14.53 -18.20 -10.51
C GLN A 54 -14.20 -19.14 -11.68
N GLU A 55 -14.09 -20.43 -11.44
CA GLU A 55 -13.96 -21.44 -12.50
C GLU A 55 -15.24 -21.53 -13.35
N TRP A 56 -16.40 -21.41 -12.71
CA TRP A 56 -17.68 -21.34 -13.45
C TRP A 56 -17.78 -20.08 -14.32
N ARG A 57 -17.39 -18.91 -13.78
CA ARG A 57 -17.38 -17.63 -14.49
C ARG A 57 -16.43 -16.61 -13.83
N HIS A 58 -15.44 -16.10 -14.55
CA HIS A 58 -14.38 -15.21 -14.01
C HIS A 58 -14.88 -14.01 -13.20
N ASN A 59 -16.00 -13.43 -13.51
CA ASN A 59 -16.60 -12.29 -12.80
C ASN A 59 -17.86 -12.69 -12.06
N TYR A 60 -17.78 -13.75 -11.28
CA TYR A 60 -18.95 -14.21 -10.53
C TYR A 60 -19.36 -13.20 -9.45
N PRO A 61 -20.67 -12.82 -9.36
CA PRO A 61 -21.08 -11.64 -8.58
C PRO A 61 -21.08 -11.84 -7.06
N SER A 62 -21.13 -13.06 -6.56
CA SER A 62 -21.20 -13.36 -5.12
C SER A 62 -19.84 -13.47 -4.44
N SER A 63 -18.75 -13.56 -5.19
CA SER A 63 -17.40 -13.74 -4.62
C SER A 63 -17.09 -12.72 -3.54
N PRO A 64 -16.62 -13.15 -2.36
CA PRO A 64 -16.18 -12.25 -1.30
C PRO A 64 -14.99 -11.42 -1.77
N THR A 65 -15.05 -10.12 -1.52
CA THR A 65 -13.97 -9.19 -1.85
C THR A 65 -13.71 -8.26 -0.67
N PRO A 66 -12.48 -7.75 -0.49
CA PRO A 66 -12.17 -6.84 0.59
C PRO A 66 -13.14 -5.63 0.67
N ARG A 67 -13.60 -5.12 -0.47
CA ARG A 67 -14.56 -4.01 -0.52
C ARG A 67 -15.91 -4.35 0.10
N LYS A 68 -16.39 -5.59 -0.04
CA LYS A 68 -17.70 -6.01 0.47
C LYS A 68 -17.72 -6.18 1.99
N ILE A 69 -16.58 -6.47 2.62
CA ILE A 69 -16.47 -6.70 4.06
C ILE A 69 -16.21 -5.42 4.87
N ILE A 70 -15.87 -4.28 4.22
CA ILE A 70 -15.53 -3.03 4.91
C ILE A 70 -16.62 -2.63 5.92
N ARG A 71 -17.90 -2.64 5.51
CA ARG A 71 -19.00 -2.25 6.38
C ARG A 71 -19.10 -3.08 7.65
N TYR A 72 -18.81 -4.36 7.56
CA TYR A 72 -18.77 -5.24 8.73
C TYR A 72 -17.55 -4.94 9.59
N MET A 73 -16.37 -4.82 9.00
CA MET A 73 -15.12 -4.61 9.73
C MET A 73 -15.04 -3.25 10.45
N THR A 74 -15.83 -2.27 10.04
CA THR A 74 -15.95 -0.96 10.69
C THR A 74 -17.19 -0.84 11.60
N SER A 75 -17.90 -1.95 11.82
CA SER A 75 -19.13 -1.98 12.65
C SER A 75 -18.80 -2.21 14.12
N ASP A 76 -19.50 -1.51 15.03
CA ASP A 76 -19.44 -1.75 16.49
C ASP A 76 -19.93 -3.16 16.88
N ASN A 77 -20.70 -3.81 16.01
CA ASN A 77 -21.20 -5.17 16.21
C ASN A 77 -20.23 -6.23 15.67
N GLN A 78 -19.07 -5.84 15.16
CA GLN A 78 -18.04 -6.78 14.78
C GLN A 78 -17.56 -7.59 16.00
N ARG A 79 -17.28 -8.88 15.80
CA ARG A 79 -16.62 -9.75 16.76
C ARG A 79 -15.41 -10.41 16.10
N PRO A 80 -14.36 -10.76 16.85
CA PRO A 80 -13.28 -11.58 16.32
C PRO A 80 -13.84 -12.86 15.66
N ILE A 81 -13.18 -13.32 14.60
CA ILE A 81 -13.56 -14.60 13.93
C ILE A 81 -13.49 -15.76 14.92
N MET A 82 -12.55 -15.70 15.87
CA MET A 82 -12.37 -16.74 16.92
C MET A 82 -13.44 -16.72 18.01
N THR A 83 -14.48 -15.89 17.88
CA THR A 83 -15.60 -15.85 18.83
C THR A 83 -16.44 -17.13 18.70
N ASN A 84 -16.82 -17.71 19.84
CA ASN A 84 -17.75 -18.85 19.89
C ASN A 84 -19.07 -18.50 19.15
N SER A 85 -19.60 -19.48 18.43
CA SER A 85 -20.75 -19.34 17.53
C SER A 85 -21.97 -18.66 18.18
N GLU A 86 -22.25 -18.97 19.44
CA GLU A 86 -23.41 -18.46 20.18
C GLU A 86 -23.23 -16.99 20.60
N SER A 87 -22.01 -16.46 20.56
CA SER A 87 -21.67 -15.06 20.93
C SER A 87 -21.46 -14.13 19.73
N ILE A 88 -21.65 -14.61 18.52
CA ILE A 88 -21.48 -13.82 17.29
C ILE A 88 -22.74 -13.01 17.05
N LEU A 89 -22.61 -11.66 16.95
CA LEU A 89 -23.74 -10.76 16.72
C LEU A 89 -24.18 -10.70 15.25
N GLN A 90 -23.23 -10.82 14.32
CA GLN A 90 -23.48 -10.84 12.88
C GLN A 90 -22.84 -12.11 12.29
N PHE A 91 -23.60 -13.21 12.35
CA PHE A 91 -23.10 -14.54 12.04
C PHE A 91 -22.57 -14.66 10.60
N GLY A 92 -23.36 -14.29 9.60
CA GLY A 92 -22.97 -14.39 8.19
C GLY A 92 -21.64 -13.68 7.86
N PRO A 93 -21.47 -12.39 8.14
CA PRO A 93 -20.19 -11.73 7.90
C PRO A 93 -19.03 -12.30 8.71
N ASN A 94 -19.26 -12.77 9.94
CA ASN A 94 -18.21 -13.31 10.81
C ASN A 94 -17.75 -14.70 10.40
N ALA A 95 -18.67 -15.64 10.24
CA ALA A 95 -18.37 -17.03 9.98
C ALA A 95 -18.00 -17.29 8.50
N TYR A 96 -18.61 -16.58 7.56
CA TYR A 96 -18.47 -16.78 6.11
C TYR A 96 -17.53 -15.74 5.48
N SER A 97 -17.96 -14.48 5.46
CA SER A 97 -17.37 -13.49 4.56
C SER A 97 -15.99 -12.99 5.01
N LYS A 98 -15.81 -12.71 6.32
CA LYS A 98 -14.52 -12.19 6.84
C LYS A 98 -13.40 -13.23 6.73
N PRO A 99 -13.57 -14.50 7.14
CA PRO A 99 -12.53 -15.51 6.95
C PRO A 99 -12.24 -15.79 5.48
N ALA A 100 -13.25 -16.00 4.63
CA ALA A 100 -13.03 -16.22 3.20
C ALA A 100 -12.30 -15.03 2.53
N THR A 101 -12.61 -13.78 2.92
CA THR A 101 -11.89 -12.60 2.43
C THR A 101 -10.44 -12.60 2.93
N GLY A 102 -10.20 -12.98 4.19
CA GLY A 102 -8.85 -13.08 4.75
C GLY A 102 -7.98 -14.10 3.99
N LEU A 103 -8.53 -15.27 3.74
CA LEU A 103 -7.84 -16.31 2.94
C LEU A 103 -7.57 -15.85 1.51
N SER A 104 -8.53 -15.13 0.90
CA SER A 104 -8.33 -14.52 -0.42
C SER A 104 -7.19 -13.48 -0.41
N ILE A 105 -7.08 -12.66 0.63
CA ILE A 105 -5.98 -11.69 0.78
C ILE A 105 -4.63 -12.42 0.95
N LEU A 106 -4.59 -13.49 1.75
CA LEU A 106 -3.39 -14.32 1.88
C LEU A 106 -2.95 -14.86 0.53
N ARG A 107 -3.89 -15.44 -0.22
CA ARG A 107 -3.64 -16.04 -1.52
C ARG A 107 -3.19 -15.03 -2.57
N GLU A 108 -3.92 -13.91 -2.72
CA GLU A 108 -3.70 -12.98 -3.83
C GLU A 108 -2.62 -11.91 -3.55
N THR A 109 -2.38 -11.58 -2.27
CA THR A 109 -1.56 -10.41 -1.90
C THR A 109 -0.34 -10.77 -1.06
N ILE A 110 -0.48 -11.65 -0.08
CA ILE A 110 0.57 -11.89 0.93
C ILE A 110 1.51 -13.00 0.46
N LEU A 111 1.02 -14.21 0.27
CA LEU A 111 1.80 -15.39 -0.10
C LEU A 111 1.97 -15.53 -1.63
N GLY A 112 0.93 -15.18 -2.39
CA GLY A 112 0.80 -15.56 -3.79
C GLY A 112 0.10 -16.91 -3.95
N ARG A 113 -0.49 -17.13 -5.12
CA ARG A 113 -1.36 -18.30 -5.39
C ARG A 113 -0.64 -19.61 -5.20
N GLU A 114 0.55 -19.77 -5.75
CA GLU A 114 1.32 -21.01 -5.72
C GLU A 114 1.59 -21.46 -4.29
N ILE A 115 2.21 -20.61 -3.48
CA ILE A 115 2.56 -20.92 -2.09
C ILE A 115 1.29 -21.17 -1.24
N PHE A 116 0.27 -20.33 -1.42
CA PHE A 116 -0.96 -20.48 -0.66
C PHE A 116 -1.70 -21.76 -1.03
N ASP A 117 -1.84 -22.07 -2.32
CA ASP A 117 -2.58 -23.23 -2.79
C ASP A 117 -1.90 -24.54 -2.34
N ASP A 118 -0.57 -24.59 -2.37
CA ASP A 118 0.22 -25.71 -1.84
C ASP A 118 0.03 -25.88 -0.32
N ALA A 119 0.09 -24.79 0.44
CA ALA A 119 -0.12 -24.82 1.89
C ALA A 119 -1.55 -25.23 2.26
N PHE A 120 -2.55 -24.75 1.53
CA PHE A 120 -3.95 -25.11 1.75
C PHE A 120 -4.23 -26.58 1.37
N MET A 121 -3.59 -27.08 0.33
CA MET A 121 -3.63 -28.49 -0.05
C MET A 121 -2.98 -29.38 1.02
N GLU A 122 -1.84 -28.94 1.56
CA GLU A 122 -1.17 -29.64 2.68
C GLU A 122 -2.07 -29.71 3.90
N PHE A 123 -2.74 -28.60 4.27
CA PHE A 123 -3.72 -28.60 5.36
C PHE A 123 -4.84 -29.59 5.09
N SER A 124 -5.45 -29.54 3.92
CA SER A 124 -6.56 -30.41 3.54
C SER A 124 -6.18 -31.89 3.57
N THR A 125 -4.96 -32.24 3.15
CA THR A 125 -4.47 -33.60 3.09
C THR A 125 -4.03 -34.11 4.47
N ARG A 126 -3.29 -33.31 5.23
CA ARG A 126 -2.78 -33.66 6.57
C ARG A 126 -3.89 -33.94 7.58
N TRP A 127 -4.98 -33.18 7.47
CA TRP A 127 -6.09 -33.22 8.39
C TRP A 127 -7.31 -34.00 7.88
N MET A 128 -7.20 -34.66 6.74
CA MET A 128 -8.24 -35.55 6.22
C MET A 128 -8.63 -36.60 7.25
N PHE A 129 -9.93 -36.75 7.54
CA PHE A 129 -10.54 -37.62 8.54
C PHE A 129 -10.08 -37.38 9.99
N LYS A 130 -9.69 -36.13 10.28
CA LYS A 130 -9.32 -35.64 11.61
C LYS A 130 -10.11 -34.40 11.93
N SER A 131 -10.00 -33.94 13.18
CA SER A 131 -10.67 -32.71 13.67
C SER A 131 -9.63 -31.66 14.11
N PRO A 132 -9.05 -30.90 13.17
CA PRO A 132 -8.12 -29.82 13.52
C PRO A 132 -8.80 -28.68 14.26
N GLU A 133 -8.03 -28.05 15.13
CA GLU A 133 -8.37 -26.77 15.74
C GLU A 133 -7.80 -25.59 14.93
N PRO A 134 -8.24 -24.34 15.19
CA PRO A 134 -7.67 -23.16 14.52
C PRO A 134 -6.16 -23.08 14.55
N ALA A 135 -5.53 -23.44 15.67
CA ALA A 135 -4.07 -23.45 15.80
C ALA A 135 -3.40 -24.44 14.83
N ASP A 136 -4.04 -25.56 14.54
CA ASP A 136 -3.55 -26.56 13.59
C ASP A 136 -3.61 -26.03 12.15
N PHE A 137 -4.67 -25.29 11.82
CA PHE A 137 -4.76 -24.59 10.54
C PHE A 137 -3.65 -23.56 10.39
N PHE A 138 -3.49 -22.67 11.35
CA PHE A 138 -2.49 -21.59 11.29
C PHE A 138 -1.07 -22.15 11.17
N ARG A 139 -0.69 -23.10 12.02
CA ARG A 139 0.62 -23.75 11.98
C ARG A 139 0.87 -24.48 10.67
N THR A 140 -0.14 -25.21 10.16
CA THR A 140 0.03 -25.96 8.91
C THR A 140 0.27 -25.00 7.73
N MET A 141 -0.47 -23.89 7.68
CA MET A 141 -0.28 -22.87 6.66
C MET A 141 1.12 -22.21 6.74
N GLU A 142 1.60 -21.91 7.95
CA GLU A 142 2.93 -21.32 8.16
C GLU A 142 4.06 -22.29 7.85
N ASP A 143 3.96 -23.53 8.33
CA ASP A 143 4.95 -24.58 8.09
C ASP A 143 5.11 -24.86 6.60
N ALA A 144 3.99 -25.00 5.89
CA ALA A 144 4.00 -25.29 4.45
C ALA A 144 4.44 -24.09 3.62
N ALA A 145 4.06 -22.87 4.00
CA ALA A 145 4.47 -21.65 3.31
C ALA A 145 5.88 -21.19 3.67
N GLY A 146 6.47 -21.67 4.76
CA GLY A 146 7.79 -21.30 5.24
C GLY A 146 7.90 -19.84 5.73
N VAL A 147 6.79 -19.24 6.21
CA VAL A 147 6.73 -17.83 6.64
C VAL A 147 5.94 -17.68 7.95
N ASP A 148 6.31 -16.68 8.75
CA ASP A 148 5.59 -16.27 9.95
C ASP A 148 4.38 -15.39 9.55
N LEU A 149 3.17 -15.87 9.86
CA LEU A 149 1.90 -15.17 9.64
C LEU A 149 1.19 -14.79 10.94
N ASP A 150 1.82 -14.91 12.11
CA ASP A 150 1.25 -14.58 13.41
C ASP A 150 0.61 -13.18 13.42
N TRP A 151 1.26 -12.21 12.77
CA TRP A 151 0.76 -10.84 12.63
C TRP A 151 -0.58 -10.78 11.88
N PHE A 152 -0.76 -11.65 10.87
CA PHE A 152 -1.98 -11.72 10.08
C PHE A 152 -3.09 -12.42 10.87
N TRP A 153 -2.80 -13.60 11.44
CA TRP A 153 -3.75 -14.37 12.24
C TRP A 153 -4.28 -13.51 13.39
N ARG A 154 -3.38 -12.86 14.14
CA ARG A 154 -3.76 -11.99 15.25
C ARG A 154 -4.70 -10.88 14.79
N SER A 155 -4.34 -10.10 13.80
CA SER A 155 -5.13 -8.95 13.36
C SER A 155 -6.47 -9.38 12.77
N TRP A 156 -6.46 -10.42 11.91
CA TRP A 156 -7.64 -10.78 11.15
C TRP A 156 -8.62 -11.67 11.92
N PHE A 157 -8.11 -12.64 12.70
CA PHE A 157 -8.92 -13.66 13.35
C PHE A 157 -9.20 -13.35 14.83
N TYR A 158 -8.25 -12.78 15.57
CA TYR A 158 -8.35 -12.61 17.02
C TYR A 158 -8.80 -11.20 17.43
N THR A 159 -8.81 -10.20 16.54
CA THR A 159 -9.21 -8.83 16.86
C THR A 159 -10.36 -8.33 16.00
N THR A 160 -10.86 -7.13 16.34
CA THR A 160 -11.82 -6.37 15.54
C THR A 160 -11.15 -5.22 14.78
N GLU A 161 -9.84 -5.23 14.70
CA GLU A 161 -9.08 -4.29 13.91
C GLU A 161 -9.41 -4.40 12.42
N HIS A 162 -9.19 -3.33 11.69
CA HIS A 162 -9.41 -3.29 10.25
C HIS A 162 -8.22 -2.63 9.53
N VAL A 163 -8.14 -2.82 8.23
CA VAL A 163 -7.08 -2.23 7.42
C VAL A 163 -7.46 -0.82 7.04
N ASP A 164 -6.76 0.15 7.61
CA ASP A 164 -6.84 1.57 7.22
C ASP A 164 -5.44 2.18 7.26
N ILE A 165 -4.79 2.25 6.10
CA ILE A 165 -3.45 2.79 5.94
C ILE A 165 -3.53 4.11 5.19
N SER A 166 -3.15 5.19 5.85
CA SER A 166 -3.15 6.54 5.28
C SER A 166 -1.75 7.01 4.92
N VAL A 167 -1.66 7.85 3.88
CA VAL A 167 -0.45 8.62 3.57
C VAL A 167 -0.55 9.96 4.31
N THR A 168 0.32 10.17 5.30
CA THR A 168 0.33 11.38 6.15
C THR A 168 1.32 12.43 5.70
N GLY A 169 2.30 12.06 4.88
CA GLY A 169 3.29 13.00 4.40
C GLY A 169 3.98 12.56 3.12
N PHE A 170 4.34 13.55 2.32
CA PHE A 170 5.12 13.38 1.12
C PHE A 170 6.16 14.50 1.05
N THR A 171 7.44 14.14 1.19
CA THR A 171 8.53 15.11 1.13
C THR A 171 9.53 14.70 0.05
N ARG A 172 9.84 15.63 -0.82
CA ARG A 172 10.85 15.45 -1.85
C ARG A 172 12.11 16.21 -1.48
N HIS A 173 13.20 15.51 -1.30
CA HIS A 173 14.52 16.07 -1.06
C HIS A 173 15.32 16.08 -2.35
N THR A 174 15.91 17.23 -2.65
CA THR A 174 16.90 17.40 -3.70
C THR A 174 18.27 17.49 -3.07
N LEU A 175 19.27 16.89 -3.70
CA LEU A 175 20.64 17.03 -3.22
C LEU A 175 21.11 18.47 -3.46
N ASP A 176 21.41 19.21 -2.38
CA ASP A 176 22.10 20.50 -2.46
C ASP A 176 23.60 20.21 -2.65
N LEU A 177 24.07 20.42 -3.85
CA LEU A 177 25.49 20.22 -4.19
C LEU A 177 26.41 21.26 -3.55
N GLN A 178 25.86 22.31 -2.93
CA GLN A 178 26.55 23.44 -2.36
C GLN A 178 27.46 24.20 -3.37
N ASP A 179 27.25 23.95 -4.65
CA ASP A 179 27.95 24.61 -5.73
C ASP A 179 27.63 26.11 -5.72
N PRO A 180 28.62 26.97 -5.47
CA PRO A 180 28.38 28.40 -5.35
C PRO A 180 27.94 29.06 -6.67
N ASP A 181 28.33 28.51 -7.82
CA ASP A 181 27.88 29.02 -9.13
C ASP A 181 26.40 28.68 -9.33
N GLN A 182 25.98 27.43 -9.05
CA GLN A 182 24.56 27.04 -9.13
C GLN A 182 23.68 27.77 -8.12
N LYS A 183 24.18 28.03 -6.90
CA LYS A 183 23.44 28.82 -5.91
C LYS A 183 23.24 30.27 -6.37
N MET A 184 24.23 30.84 -7.05
CA MET A 184 24.13 32.17 -7.60
C MET A 184 23.09 32.24 -8.74
N GLU A 185 23.17 31.28 -9.68
CA GLU A 185 22.18 31.18 -10.77
C GLU A 185 20.75 31.04 -10.25
N ALA A 186 20.56 30.18 -9.22
CA ALA A 186 19.25 29.99 -8.60
C ALA A 186 18.72 31.30 -7.98
N LYS A 187 19.57 32.04 -7.24
CA LYS A 187 19.20 33.32 -6.65
C LYS A 187 18.85 34.37 -7.71
N GLU A 188 19.60 34.41 -8.81
CA GLU A 188 19.31 35.34 -9.90
C GLU A 188 17.99 35.03 -10.59
N LYS A 189 17.71 33.75 -10.79
CA LYS A 189 16.44 33.30 -11.34
C LYS A 189 15.26 33.63 -10.42
N GLU A 190 15.39 33.40 -9.13
CA GLU A 190 14.37 33.72 -8.13
C GLU A 190 14.12 35.24 -8.06
N LYS A 191 15.18 36.05 -8.09
CA LYS A 191 15.09 37.51 -8.16
C LYS A 191 14.38 37.95 -9.42
N GLY A 192 14.74 37.41 -10.58
CA GLY A 192 14.09 37.71 -11.85
C GLY A 192 12.60 37.32 -11.88
N GLU A 193 12.21 36.27 -11.21
CA GLU A 193 10.80 35.85 -11.05
C GLU A 193 10.03 36.78 -10.07
N SER A 194 10.69 37.22 -9.00
CA SER A 194 10.14 38.19 -8.05
C SER A 194 9.91 39.56 -8.71
N ASP A 195 10.88 40.01 -9.47
CA ASP A 195 10.79 41.30 -10.20
C ASP A 195 9.66 41.30 -11.26
N LYS A 196 9.41 40.15 -11.90
CA LYS A 196 8.28 39.98 -12.83
C LYS A 196 6.89 40.10 -12.18
N LYS A 197 6.80 39.82 -10.89
CA LYS A 197 5.54 39.94 -10.12
C LYS A 197 5.31 41.37 -9.59
N ASN A 198 6.29 42.23 -9.70
CA ASN A 198 6.18 43.62 -9.26
C ASN A 198 5.50 44.45 -10.34
N ILE A 199 4.26 44.88 -10.11
CA ILE A 199 3.44 45.64 -11.04
C ILE A 199 4.11 47.00 -11.44
N VAL A 200 4.89 47.57 -10.52
CA VAL A 200 5.63 48.82 -10.79
C VAL A 200 6.79 48.57 -11.76
N ALA A 201 7.56 47.52 -11.53
CA ALA A 201 8.65 47.11 -12.43
C ALA A 201 8.10 46.74 -13.82
N GLU A 202 6.96 46.10 -13.89
CA GLU A 202 6.30 45.73 -15.14
C GLU A 202 5.83 46.99 -15.92
N ARG A 203 5.18 47.94 -15.24
CA ARG A 203 4.72 49.19 -15.84
C ARG A 203 5.85 50.13 -16.26
N ASN A 204 6.99 50.02 -15.55
CA ASN A 204 8.17 50.86 -15.84
C ASN A 204 9.16 50.18 -16.81
N ARG A 205 8.84 49.04 -17.35
CA ARG A 205 9.75 48.28 -18.22
C ARG A 205 10.19 49.06 -19.44
N ASP A 206 9.27 49.81 -20.04
CA ASP A 206 9.49 50.55 -21.28
C ASP A 206 9.86 52.02 -21.05
N ILE A 207 9.99 52.45 -19.79
CA ILE A 207 10.43 53.80 -19.46
C ILE A 207 11.95 53.89 -19.61
N PRO A 208 12.48 54.79 -20.46
CA PRO A 208 13.92 54.97 -20.62
C PRO A 208 14.58 55.35 -19.29
N LYS A 209 15.63 54.64 -18.92
CA LYS A 209 16.40 54.96 -17.71
C LYS A 209 17.32 56.13 -17.98
N TYR A 210 17.12 57.24 -17.26
CA TYR A 210 17.91 58.48 -17.41
C TYR A 210 19.42 58.26 -17.35
N VAL A 211 19.89 57.33 -16.49
CA VAL A 211 21.30 56.89 -16.39
C VAL A 211 21.80 56.24 -17.68
N ASN A 212 20.96 55.59 -18.47
CA ASN A 212 21.36 54.97 -19.73
C ASN A 212 21.51 55.99 -20.85
N GLU A 213 20.75 57.06 -20.79
CA GLU A 213 20.81 58.17 -21.75
C GLU A 213 21.99 59.09 -21.48
N ASN A 214 22.38 59.29 -20.22
CA ASN A 214 23.44 60.16 -19.78
C ASN A 214 24.67 59.41 -19.27
N LYS A 215 25.55 59.01 -20.19
CA LYS A 215 26.75 58.21 -19.89
C LYS A 215 27.64 58.77 -18.78
N GLY A 216 27.66 60.09 -18.58
CA GLY A 216 28.43 60.73 -17.52
C GLY A 216 27.91 60.52 -16.10
N LEU A 217 26.70 59.99 -15.95
CA LEU A 217 26.11 59.70 -14.65
C LEU A 217 26.38 58.23 -14.19
N LYS A 218 26.99 57.44 -15.07
CA LYS A 218 27.34 56.02 -14.72
C LYS A 218 28.55 55.98 -13.81
N ASP A 219 28.34 55.54 -12.60
CA ASP A 219 29.38 55.34 -11.61
C ASP A 219 29.95 53.91 -11.61
N PHE A 220 30.71 53.56 -10.56
CA PHE A 220 31.29 52.26 -10.39
C PHE A 220 30.22 51.15 -10.29
N TYR A 221 29.05 51.43 -9.69
CA TYR A 221 27.99 50.44 -9.47
C TYR A 221 27.21 50.14 -10.76
N ASP A 222 27.06 51.16 -11.64
CA ASP A 222 26.44 50.94 -12.95
C ASP A 222 27.32 50.16 -13.93
N LYS A 223 28.62 50.14 -13.67
CA LYS A 223 29.62 49.39 -14.45
C LYS A 223 29.85 47.99 -13.92
N LYS A 224 29.33 47.68 -12.73
CA LYS A 224 29.52 46.38 -12.07
C LYS A 224 28.62 45.34 -12.75
N LYS A 225 29.19 44.59 -13.64
CA LYS A 225 28.54 43.40 -14.19
C LYS A 225 28.48 42.32 -13.08
N GLU A 226 27.28 41.84 -12.85
CA GLU A 226 26.90 40.59 -12.15
C GLU A 226 27.65 40.24 -10.84
N PRO A 227 26.97 39.87 -9.80
CA PRO A 227 27.60 39.40 -8.60
C PRO A 227 28.40 38.11 -8.92
N LYS A 228 29.72 38.22 -8.87
CA LYS A 228 30.61 37.08 -9.06
C LYS A 228 30.71 36.28 -7.79
N VAL A 229 30.69 34.95 -7.92
CA VAL A 229 31.03 34.04 -6.83
C VAL A 229 32.45 34.40 -6.35
N SER A 230 32.64 34.56 -5.03
CA SER A 230 33.94 34.88 -4.47
C SER A 230 34.93 33.73 -4.62
N GLU A 231 36.22 34.02 -4.74
CA GLU A 231 37.26 32.97 -4.74
C GLU A 231 37.24 32.14 -3.46
N GLY A 232 36.98 32.80 -2.31
CA GLY A 232 36.85 32.09 -1.04
C GLY A 232 35.70 31.07 -1.01
N ASP A 233 34.58 31.31 -1.66
CA ASP A 233 33.48 30.35 -1.76
C ASP A 233 33.84 29.21 -2.69
N ARG A 234 34.56 29.47 -3.77
CA ARG A 234 35.05 28.40 -4.65
C ARG A 234 36.12 27.53 -3.98
N GLU A 235 36.97 28.10 -3.15
CA GLU A 235 37.95 27.34 -2.38
C GLU A 235 37.29 26.46 -1.34
N LYS A 236 36.29 26.97 -0.59
CA LYS A 236 35.50 26.20 0.33
C LYS A 236 34.80 25.02 -0.35
N TYR A 237 34.23 25.24 -1.53
CA TYR A 237 33.60 24.21 -2.32
C TYR A 237 34.59 23.15 -2.79
N LYS A 238 35.77 23.57 -3.28
CA LYS A 238 36.83 22.63 -3.66
C LYS A 238 37.29 21.77 -2.50
N LYS A 239 37.45 22.37 -1.32
CA LYS A 239 37.82 21.62 -0.10
C LYS A 239 36.74 20.62 0.29
N MET A 240 35.46 21.01 0.29
CA MET A 240 34.34 20.11 0.52
C MET A 240 34.34 18.94 -0.46
N LEU A 241 34.57 19.18 -1.76
CA LEU A 241 34.64 18.12 -2.76
C LEU A 241 35.82 17.17 -2.54
N ALA A 242 36.95 17.67 -2.02
CA ALA A 242 38.12 16.85 -1.72
C ALA A 242 37.84 15.89 -0.56
N ASP A 243 37.11 16.36 0.47
CA ASP A 243 36.80 15.62 1.68
C ASP A 243 35.69 14.55 1.48
N LEU A 244 34.95 14.58 0.36
CA LEU A 244 33.90 13.60 0.08
C LEU A 244 34.46 12.21 -0.20
N LYS A 245 33.79 11.19 0.37
CA LYS A 245 34.07 9.77 0.11
C LYS A 245 33.73 9.39 -1.35
N PRO A 246 34.35 8.32 -1.89
CA PRO A 246 34.10 7.90 -3.28
C PRO A 246 32.63 7.64 -3.61
N GLN A 247 31.84 7.17 -2.64
CA GLN A 247 30.38 6.94 -2.79
C GLN A 247 29.61 8.25 -2.87
N GLU A 248 29.98 9.25 -2.07
CA GLU A 248 29.37 10.59 -2.05
C GLU A 248 29.68 11.34 -3.34
N LYS A 249 30.91 11.19 -3.89
CA LYS A 249 31.28 11.77 -5.19
C LYS A 249 30.42 11.27 -6.36
N LYS A 250 29.91 10.04 -6.27
CA LYS A 250 28.98 9.51 -7.27
C LYS A 250 27.61 10.19 -7.20
N LEU A 251 27.20 10.65 -6.02
CA LEU A 251 25.93 11.36 -5.84
C LEU A 251 25.93 12.75 -6.46
N LEU A 252 27.08 13.42 -6.54
CA LEU A 252 27.21 14.76 -7.17
C LEU A 252 26.79 14.77 -8.65
N LYS A 253 26.90 13.63 -9.33
CA LYS A 253 26.55 13.49 -10.75
C LYS A 253 25.12 12.98 -10.98
N THR A 254 24.33 12.84 -9.90
CA THR A 254 22.99 12.30 -10.03
C THR A 254 21.93 13.40 -10.02
N ASN A 255 20.99 13.32 -10.95
CA ASN A 255 19.78 14.14 -10.95
C ASN A 255 18.63 13.47 -10.18
N LYS A 256 18.96 12.49 -9.31
CA LYS A 256 17.96 11.76 -8.53
C LYS A 256 17.48 12.59 -7.34
N HIS A 257 16.23 12.39 -7.00
CA HIS A 257 15.61 12.99 -5.82
C HIS A 257 15.32 11.88 -4.82
N LEU A 258 15.45 12.16 -3.54
CA LEU A 258 14.97 11.29 -2.48
C LEU A 258 13.53 11.70 -2.16
N THR A 259 12.62 10.76 -2.27
CA THR A 259 11.23 10.96 -1.87
C THR A 259 10.96 10.18 -0.61
N VAL A 260 10.50 10.86 0.43
CA VAL A 260 10.06 10.25 1.69
C VAL A 260 8.53 10.26 1.69
N VAL A 261 7.93 9.11 1.89
CA VAL A 261 6.47 8.95 2.02
C VAL A 261 6.21 8.41 3.42
N ASN A 262 5.41 9.12 4.20
CA ASN A 262 5.04 8.71 5.55
C ASN A 262 3.66 8.03 5.50
N PHE A 263 3.58 6.86 6.11
CA PHE A 263 2.35 6.09 6.26
C PHE A 263 1.95 6.02 7.73
N GLU A 264 0.66 5.94 7.98
CA GLU A 264 0.06 5.73 9.29
C GLU A 264 -0.95 4.59 9.21
N ASN A 265 -0.89 3.65 10.16
CA ASN A 265 -1.90 2.60 10.32
C ASN A 265 -2.98 3.10 11.29
N LYS A 266 -4.14 3.50 10.77
CA LYS A 266 -5.28 4.00 11.55
C LYS A 266 -6.22 2.91 12.03
N GLY A 267 -6.28 1.80 11.30
CA GLY A 267 -7.23 0.72 11.56
C GLY A 267 -6.73 -0.36 12.52
N GLY A 268 -5.43 -0.34 12.86
CA GLY A 268 -4.78 -1.31 13.75
C GLY A 268 -4.29 -2.57 13.03
N ALA A 269 -5.04 -3.11 12.09
CA ALA A 269 -4.65 -4.32 11.38
C ALA A 269 -3.40 -4.10 10.53
N ILE A 270 -2.41 -4.96 10.73
CA ILE A 270 -1.12 -4.91 10.03
C ILE A 270 -1.28 -5.53 8.63
N MET A 271 -0.77 -4.84 7.61
CA MET A 271 -0.74 -5.31 6.23
C MET A 271 0.52 -4.83 5.50
N PRO A 272 0.99 -5.54 4.46
CA PRO A 272 2.00 -5.03 3.55
C PRO A 272 1.53 -3.75 2.86
N ILE A 273 2.45 -2.84 2.56
CA ILE A 273 2.16 -1.62 1.81
C ILE A 273 2.56 -1.85 0.35
N LEU A 274 1.60 -1.75 -0.57
CA LEU A 274 1.83 -1.84 -2.00
C LEU A 274 1.88 -0.42 -2.58
N VAL A 275 3.05 -0.02 -3.07
CA VAL A 275 3.27 1.31 -3.66
C VAL A 275 3.55 1.16 -5.14
N GLN A 276 2.84 1.91 -5.96
CA GLN A 276 3.15 2.05 -7.38
C GLN A 276 3.54 3.48 -7.70
N LEU A 277 4.76 3.68 -8.15
CA LEU A 277 5.28 4.96 -8.59
C LEU A 277 4.98 5.16 -10.07
N HIS A 278 4.32 6.27 -10.41
CA HIS A 278 4.03 6.67 -11.78
C HIS A 278 4.95 7.85 -12.14
N PHE A 279 5.84 7.63 -13.08
CA PHE A 279 6.77 8.66 -13.56
C PHE A 279 6.17 9.46 -14.72
N ARG A 280 6.59 10.71 -14.89
CA ARG A 280 6.12 11.60 -15.98
C ARG A 280 6.38 11.05 -17.39
N ASN A 281 7.38 10.20 -17.55
CA ASN A 281 7.70 9.53 -18.82
C ASN A 281 6.84 8.27 -19.09
N GLY A 282 5.81 8.02 -18.28
CA GLY A 282 4.93 6.86 -18.40
C GLY A 282 5.46 5.57 -17.76
N LYS A 283 6.71 5.56 -17.27
CA LYS A 283 7.26 4.41 -16.54
C LYS A 283 6.50 4.21 -15.22
N LYS A 284 6.26 2.94 -14.86
CA LYS A 284 5.68 2.55 -13.58
C LYS A 284 6.66 1.63 -12.85
N GLU A 285 6.80 1.82 -11.55
CA GLU A 285 7.55 0.94 -10.66
C GLU A 285 6.67 0.56 -9.48
N SER A 286 6.60 -0.74 -9.17
CA SER A 286 5.83 -1.26 -8.04
C SER A 286 6.78 -1.77 -6.96
N HIS A 287 6.48 -1.42 -5.71
CA HIS A 287 7.22 -1.84 -4.53
C HIS A 287 6.25 -2.46 -3.52
N LYS A 288 6.63 -3.62 -2.97
CA LYS A 288 5.93 -4.26 -1.85
C LYS A 288 6.81 -4.08 -0.60
N ILE A 289 6.30 -3.36 0.38
CA ILE A 289 6.92 -3.19 1.69
C ILE A 289 6.27 -4.23 2.60
N PRO A 290 7.05 -5.14 3.19
CA PRO A 290 6.49 -6.22 3.99
C PRO A 290 5.83 -5.70 5.28
N ALA A 291 4.91 -6.48 5.85
CA ALA A 291 4.12 -6.09 7.02
C ALA A 291 4.97 -5.83 8.27
N GLU A 292 6.17 -6.40 8.34
CA GLU A 292 7.13 -6.23 9.44
C GLU A 292 7.59 -4.80 9.62
N ILE A 293 7.36 -3.91 8.63
CA ILE A 293 7.65 -2.48 8.78
C ILE A 293 6.89 -1.88 9.97
N TRP A 294 5.68 -2.37 10.23
CA TRP A 294 4.85 -1.90 11.33
C TRP A 294 5.32 -2.37 12.71
N LYS A 295 6.09 -3.48 12.79
CA LYS A 295 6.69 -3.97 14.04
C LYS A 295 7.84 -3.07 14.54
N LYS A 296 8.44 -2.29 13.65
CA LYS A 296 9.61 -1.44 13.94
C LYS A 296 9.27 0.04 14.14
N ASN A 297 8.09 0.46 13.73
CA ASN A 297 7.70 1.87 13.67
C ASN A 297 6.30 2.02 14.27
N HIS A 298 6.24 1.90 15.59
CA HIS A 298 5.05 2.19 16.38
C HIS A 298 4.88 3.68 16.60
#